data_b644cea9c254fc3cbe3083595260fd24
#
_entry.id   b644cea9c254fc3cbe3083595260fd24
#
_cell.length_a   1.000
_cell.length_b   1.000
_cell.length_c   1.000
_cell.angle_alpha   90.00
_cell.angle_beta   90.00
_cell.angle_gamma   90.00
#
_symmetry.space_group_name_H-M   'P 1'
#
loop_
_entity.id
_entity.type
_entity.pdbx_description
1 polymer ?
#
loop_
_entity_poly.entity_id
_entity_poly.type
_entity_poly.pdbx_seq_one_letter_code
_entity_poly.pdbx_strand_id
1 'polypeptide(L)'
;MNTVQAVAKILRSEGVEWVSCFPSNPLIEEVAKEDIRPIMFRHERGAVMAADGFSRVNSRDKFGVVITQSGPGAENSMGGIAQAFSDNVPVLYLPAG
;
A
#
# COMPACT_ATOMS: atom_id res chain seq x y z
N MET A 1 -9.50 -18.24 9.45
CA MET A 1 -9.01 -17.03 8.78
C MET A 1 -8.76 -15.95 9.82
N ASN A 2 -7.60 -15.31 9.75
CA ASN A 2 -7.29 -14.19 10.66
C ASN A 2 -7.51 -12.86 9.93
N THR A 3 -7.28 -11.75 10.65
CA THR A 3 -7.52 -10.41 10.10
C THR A 3 -6.65 -10.13 8.87
N VAL A 4 -5.38 -10.54 8.91
CA VAL A 4 -4.45 -10.26 7.81
C VAL A 4 -4.89 -10.98 6.54
N GLN A 5 -5.31 -12.24 6.69
CA GLN A 5 -5.83 -13.02 5.57
C GLN A 5 -7.12 -12.42 5.02
N ALA A 6 -7.98 -11.94 5.90
CA ALA A 6 -9.23 -11.31 5.48
C ALA A 6 -8.97 -10.04 4.68
N VAL A 7 -8.03 -9.20 5.14
CA VAL A 7 -7.67 -7.98 4.42
C VAL A 7 -7.13 -8.31 3.03
N ALA A 8 -6.23 -9.30 2.93
CA ALA A 8 -5.68 -9.71 1.64
C ALA A 8 -6.78 -10.16 0.67
N LYS A 9 -7.75 -10.92 1.16
CA LYS A 9 -8.86 -11.38 0.32
C LYS A 9 -9.77 -10.22 -0.12
N ILE A 10 -9.99 -9.25 0.74
CA ILE A 10 -10.75 -8.05 0.39
C ILE A 10 -10.03 -7.25 -0.70
N LEU A 11 -8.73 -7.05 -0.56
CA LEU A 11 -7.95 -6.35 -1.58
C LEU A 11 -8.04 -7.06 -2.92
N ARG A 12 -7.94 -8.39 -2.93
CA ARG A 12 -8.10 -9.17 -4.16
C ARG A 12 -9.48 -8.97 -4.76
N SER A 13 -10.50 -9.02 -3.93
CA SER A 13 -11.89 -8.82 -4.34
C SER A 13 -12.13 -7.44 -4.94
N GLU A 14 -11.40 -6.43 -4.46
CA GLU A 14 -11.49 -5.06 -4.97
C GLU A 14 -10.66 -4.84 -6.23
N GLY A 15 -10.00 -5.86 -6.75
CA GLY A 15 -9.26 -5.78 -7.99
C GLY A 15 -7.83 -5.26 -7.84
N VAL A 16 -7.29 -5.25 -6.63
CA VAL A 16 -5.91 -4.84 -6.40
C VAL A 16 -4.97 -5.89 -6.98
N GLU A 17 -4.05 -5.46 -7.85
CA GLU A 17 -3.14 -6.37 -8.54
C GLU A 17 -1.72 -6.31 -7.98
N TRP A 18 -1.34 -5.21 -7.35
CA TRP A 18 -0.02 -5.05 -6.76
C TRP A 18 -0.07 -4.07 -5.59
N VAL A 19 0.92 -4.15 -4.71
CA VAL A 19 1.06 -3.24 -3.58
C VAL A 19 2.49 -2.74 -3.51
N SER A 20 2.66 -1.48 -3.13
CA SER A 20 3.97 -0.94 -2.78
C SER A 20 4.26 -1.27 -1.34
N CYS A 21 5.46 -1.73 -1.02
CA CYS A 21 5.73 -2.09 0.36
C CYS A 21 7.18 -1.90 0.76
N PHE A 22 7.36 -1.85 2.07
CA PHE A 22 8.65 -1.92 2.72
C PHE A 22 8.56 -3.01 3.78
N PRO A 23 9.61 -3.80 4.00
CA PRO A 23 9.53 -5.02 4.84
C PRO A 23 9.05 -4.81 6.25
N SER A 24 8.66 -5.93 6.86
CA SER A 24 8.20 -6.14 8.23
C SER A 24 6.75 -5.77 8.45
N ASN A 25 5.89 -6.38 7.62
CA ASN A 25 4.45 -6.33 7.80
C ASN A 25 3.88 -7.69 7.38
N PRO A 26 3.18 -8.41 8.26
CA PRO A 26 2.68 -9.76 7.92
C PRO A 26 1.69 -9.77 6.76
N LEU A 27 1.08 -8.65 6.44
CA LEU A 27 0.15 -8.55 5.31
C LEU A 27 0.85 -8.80 3.97
N ILE A 28 2.15 -8.49 3.86
CA ILE A 28 2.90 -8.66 2.60
C ILE A 28 2.85 -10.09 2.12
N GLU A 29 3.08 -11.05 3.03
CA GLU A 29 3.04 -12.46 2.68
C GLU A 29 1.63 -12.90 2.29
N GLU A 30 0.63 -12.40 2.99
CA GLU A 30 -0.75 -12.80 2.72
C GLU A 30 -1.26 -12.27 1.38
N VAL A 31 -0.88 -11.05 0.99
CA VAL A 31 -1.28 -10.55 -0.32
C VAL A 31 -0.58 -11.35 -1.44
N ALA A 32 0.66 -11.77 -1.22
CA ALA A 32 1.36 -12.61 -2.20
C ALA A 32 0.63 -13.93 -2.41
N LYS A 33 0.07 -14.51 -1.37
CA LYS A 33 -0.73 -15.75 -1.46
C LYS A 33 -2.02 -15.57 -2.24
N GLU A 34 -2.53 -14.34 -2.33
CA GLU A 34 -3.74 -14.02 -3.08
C GLU A 34 -3.44 -13.54 -4.50
N ASP A 35 -2.23 -13.79 -5.00
CA ASP A 35 -1.78 -13.35 -6.33
C ASP A 35 -1.73 -11.84 -6.49
N ILE A 36 -1.59 -11.10 -5.40
CA ILE A 36 -1.33 -9.67 -5.43
C ILE A 36 0.19 -9.51 -5.31
N ARG A 37 0.78 -8.82 -6.27
CA ARG A 37 2.24 -8.71 -6.33
C ARG A 37 2.78 -7.67 -5.36
N PRO A 38 3.58 -8.05 -4.36
CA PRO A 38 4.26 -7.05 -3.51
C PRO A 38 5.52 -6.56 -4.23
N ILE A 39 5.64 -5.24 -4.33
CA ILE A 39 6.82 -4.60 -4.92
C ILE A 39 7.53 -3.85 -3.82
N MET A 40 8.76 -4.28 -3.52
CA MET A 40 9.56 -3.71 -2.44
C MET A 40 10.26 -2.44 -2.89
N PHE A 41 10.26 -1.44 -2.01
CA PHE A 41 10.96 -0.19 -2.23
C PHE A 41 12.07 -0.04 -1.20
N ARG A 42 13.01 0.86 -1.48
CA ARG A 42 14.14 1.10 -0.59
C ARG A 42 13.85 2.13 0.49
N HIS A 43 12.74 2.83 0.36
CA HIS A 43 12.28 3.81 1.34
C HIS A 43 10.77 3.90 1.25
N GLU A 44 10.14 4.09 2.38
CA GLU A 44 8.68 4.15 2.45
C GLU A 44 8.10 5.31 1.64
N ARG A 45 8.81 6.44 1.60
CA ARG A 45 8.36 7.57 0.77
C ARG A 45 8.22 7.16 -0.69
N GLY A 46 9.20 6.43 -1.22
CA GLY A 46 9.13 5.93 -2.59
C GLY A 46 7.95 5.01 -2.81
N ALA A 47 7.66 4.15 -1.83
CA ALA A 47 6.51 3.26 -1.91
C ALA A 47 5.20 4.03 -1.98
N VAL A 48 5.05 5.08 -1.15
CA VAL A 48 3.85 5.92 -1.16
C VAL A 48 3.75 6.69 -2.48
N MET A 49 4.85 7.24 -2.96
CA MET A 49 4.86 7.99 -4.23
C MET A 49 4.50 7.10 -5.42
N ALA A 50 4.93 5.85 -5.41
CA ALA A 50 4.56 4.91 -6.47
C ALA A 50 3.07 4.63 -6.46
N ALA A 51 2.48 4.43 -5.28
CA ALA A 51 1.04 4.22 -5.15
C ALA A 51 0.26 5.47 -5.57
N ASP A 52 0.73 6.64 -5.17
CA ASP A 52 0.15 7.93 -5.58
C ASP A 52 0.16 8.06 -7.11
N GLY A 53 1.32 7.84 -7.73
CA GLY A 53 1.46 7.92 -9.18
C GLY A 53 0.53 6.94 -9.90
N PHE A 54 0.43 5.72 -9.39
CA PHE A 54 -0.47 4.73 -9.96
C PHE A 54 -1.92 5.21 -9.93
N SER A 55 -2.36 5.76 -8.80
CA SER A 55 -3.72 6.29 -8.69
C SER A 55 -3.96 7.44 -9.68
N ARG A 56 -2.96 8.32 -9.83
CA ARG A 56 -3.09 9.48 -10.72
C ARG A 56 -3.21 9.08 -12.18
N VAL A 57 -2.35 8.16 -12.65
CA VAL A 57 -2.35 7.77 -14.07
C VAL A 57 -3.57 6.93 -14.43
N ASN A 58 -4.24 6.36 -13.45
CA ASN A 58 -5.47 5.60 -13.67
C ASN A 58 -6.72 6.44 -13.44
N SER A 59 -6.58 7.77 -13.46
CA SER A 59 -7.70 8.72 -13.30
C SER A 59 -8.50 8.45 -12.03
N ARG A 60 -7.85 7.91 -11.02
CA ARG A 60 -8.45 7.56 -9.72
C ARG A 60 -9.48 6.43 -9.78
N ASP A 61 -9.62 5.75 -10.92
CA ASP A 61 -10.49 4.57 -11.03
C ASP A 61 -9.91 3.36 -10.33
N LYS A 62 -8.59 3.29 -10.26
CA LYS A 62 -7.84 2.30 -9.48
C LYS A 62 -7.04 3.05 -8.44
N PHE A 63 -6.81 2.43 -7.31
CA PHE A 63 -6.07 3.08 -6.23
C PHE A 63 -4.83 2.29 -5.86
N GLY A 64 -3.77 3.02 -5.48
CA GLY A 64 -2.54 2.42 -4.99
C GLY A 64 -2.68 1.98 -3.54
N VAL A 65 -2.01 0.89 -3.19
CA VAL A 65 -2.01 0.34 -1.83
C VAL A 65 -0.57 0.30 -1.33
N VAL A 66 -0.34 0.79 -0.13
CA VAL A 66 0.99 0.83 0.48
C VAL A 66 0.97 0.06 1.80
N ILE A 67 1.92 -0.83 1.97
CA ILE A 67 2.05 -1.64 3.17
C ILE A 67 3.43 -1.38 3.77
N THR A 68 3.47 -0.89 5.00
CA THR A 68 4.72 -0.59 5.68
C THR A 68 4.71 -1.09 7.11
N GLN A 69 5.86 -1.00 7.76
CA GLN A 69 5.98 -1.23 9.18
C GLN A 69 5.42 -0.05 9.96
N SER A 70 4.99 -0.26 11.18
CA SER A 70 4.57 0.81 12.09
C SER A 70 5.77 1.59 12.60
N GLY A 71 5.54 2.67 13.33
CA GLY A 71 6.60 3.49 13.91
C GLY A 71 7.43 4.17 12.83
N PRO A 72 8.71 3.83 12.69
CA PRO A 72 9.58 4.48 11.70
C PRO A 72 9.04 4.37 10.27
N GLY A 73 8.42 3.25 9.92
CA GLY A 73 7.81 3.09 8.60
C GLY A 73 6.69 4.07 8.36
N ALA A 74 5.82 4.24 9.35
CA ALA A 74 4.73 5.21 9.26
C ALA A 74 5.28 6.63 9.18
N GLU A 75 6.26 6.97 10.00
CA GLU A 75 6.86 8.30 9.99
C GLU A 75 7.50 8.61 8.64
N ASN A 76 8.25 7.66 8.08
CA ASN A 76 8.92 7.83 6.79
C ASN A 76 7.94 7.98 5.63
N SER A 77 6.69 7.56 5.82
CA SER A 77 5.66 7.62 4.78
C SER A 77 4.92 8.96 4.75
N MET A 78 4.99 9.74 5.81
CA MET A 78 4.10 10.90 5.99
C MET A 78 4.23 11.96 4.90
N GLY A 79 5.44 12.21 4.39
CA GLY A 79 5.62 13.19 3.32
C GLY A 79 4.86 12.83 2.06
N GLY A 80 4.90 11.56 1.66
CA GLY A 80 4.15 11.08 0.51
C GLY A 80 2.65 11.09 0.75
N ILE A 81 2.24 10.70 1.95
CA ILE A 81 0.82 10.72 2.34
C ILE A 81 0.28 12.14 2.33
N ALA A 82 1.03 13.09 2.85
CA ALA A 82 0.63 14.49 2.86
C ALA A 82 0.42 15.01 1.43
N GLN A 83 1.28 14.63 0.49
CA GLN A 83 1.15 15.01 -0.91
C GLN A 83 -0.12 14.44 -1.52
N ALA A 84 -0.37 13.15 -1.32
CA ALA A 84 -1.58 12.52 -1.83
C ALA A 84 -2.83 13.16 -1.25
N PHE A 85 -2.81 13.43 0.05
CA PHE A 85 -3.93 14.05 0.75
C PHE A 85 -4.21 15.45 0.19
N SER A 86 -3.17 16.25 0.00
CA SER A 86 -3.32 17.64 -0.51
C SER A 86 -3.93 17.65 -1.90
N ASP A 87 -3.66 16.66 -2.73
CA ASP A 87 -4.14 16.59 -4.11
C ASP A 87 -5.37 15.71 -4.26
N ASN A 88 -5.94 15.22 -3.16
CA ASN A 88 -7.11 14.33 -3.18
C ASN A 88 -6.88 13.06 -4.00
N VAL A 89 -5.68 12.50 -3.92
CA VAL A 89 -5.33 11.26 -4.61
C VAL A 89 -5.64 10.08 -3.70
N PRO A 90 -6.45 9.11 -4.14
CA PRO A 90 -6.80 7.96 -3.30
C PRO A 90 -5.62 7.00 -3.18
N VAL A 91 -5.17 6.79 -1.96
CA VAL A 91 -4.13 5.81 -1.61
C VAL A 91 -4.58 5.12 -0.34
N LEU A 92 -4.57 3.79 -0.36
CA LEU A 92 -4.84 3.02 0.85
C LEU A 92 -3.51 2.71 1.53
N TYR A 93 -3.34 3.22 2.74
CA TYR A 93 -2.12 3.04 3.48
C TYR A 93 -2.34 2.13 4.68
N LEU A 94 -1.59 1.03 4.76
CA LEU A 94 -1.77 -0.02 5.75
C LEU A 94 -0.46 -0.23 6.55
N PRO A 95 -0.20 0.57 7.58
CA PRO A 95 0.95 0.31 8.44
C PRO A 95 0.67 -0.87 9.37
N ALA A 96 1.73 -1.61 9.72
CA ALA A 96 1.62 -2.64 10.74
C ALA A 96 1.49 -1.97 12.10
N GLY A 97 0.96 -2.69 13.01
CA GLY A 97 0.83 -2.17 14.37
C GLY A 97 -0.28 -2.78 15.15
#